data_b3346c142f28bae8ebb6161c368ce450
#
_entry.id   b3346c142f28bae8ebb6161c368ce450
#
_cell.length_a   1.000
_cell.length_b   1.000
_cell.length_c   1.000
_cell.angle_alpha   90.00
_cell.angle_beta   90.00
_cell.angle_gamma   90.00
#
_symmetry.space_group_name_H-M   'P 1'
#
loop_
_entity.id
_entity.type
_entity.pdbx_description
1 polymer ?
#
loop_
_entity_poly.entity_id
_entity_poly.type
_entity_poly.pdbx_seq_one_letter_code
_entity_poly.pdbx_strand_id
1 'polypeptide(L)'
;KNVAVNIGAERARYEAQTRIEGPGADVKMYSLTVAEESQEFDQRTIQIHNAPNAVSDLLFKNALLDKSRSIFSGLIKVAEGAQQTDAYQTNRNLLLDPTAEANALPGLEILANDVKCSHGATTGNVDETELFYMMSRGIPKRVAMQLMVFGFFEEVIEKVESDELAENLRSLIRNKFETKIS
;
A
#
# COMPACT_ATOMS: atom_id res chain seq x y z
N LYS A 1 9.59 -4.12 -11.59
CA LYS A 1 8.49 -4.22 -10.61
C LYS A 1 9.05 -4.61 -9.26
N ASN A 2 8.61 -3.94 -8.18
CA ASN A 2 8.94 -4.26 -6.79
C ASN A 2 7.65 -4.52 -6.01
N VAL A 3 7.62 -5.57 -5.19
CA VAL A 3 6.50 -5.87 -4.29
C VAL A 3 7.06 -6.06 -2.89
N ALA A 4 6.63 -5.22 -1.95
CA ALA A 4 7.00 -5.31 -0.54
C ALA A 4 5.83 -5.85 0.30
N VAL A 5 6.15 -6.70 1.28
CA VAL A 5 5.17 -7.24 2.23
C VAL A 5 5.66 -6.98 3.65
N ASN A 6 4.87 -6.28 4.44
CA ASN A 6 5.22 -5.92 5.80
C ASN A 6 4.25 -6.59 6.77
N ILE A 7 4.73 -7.63 7.47
CA ILE A 7 3.94 -8.44 8.40
C ILE A 7 4.85 -8.87 9.56
N GLY A 8 4.40 -8.75 10.80
CA GLY A 8 4.97 -9.46 11.94
C GLY A 8 6.04 -8.77 12.77
N ALA A 9 6.59 -7.65 12.36
CA ALA A 9 7.54 -6.86 13.17
C ALA A 9 6.79 -5.98 14.18
N GLU A 10 7.36 -5.76 15.37
CA GLU A 10 6.83 -4.77 16.32
C GLU A 10 7.00 -3.36 15.75
N ARG A 11 8.17 -3.07 15.22
CA ARG A 11 8.46 -1.83 14.49
C ARG A 11 9.31 -2.14 13.28
N ALA A 12 8.94 -1.57 12.14
CA ALA A 12 9.73 -1.69 10.93
C ALA A 12 9.75 -0.37 10.15
N ARG A 13 10.90 -0.08 9.56
CA ARG A 13 11.05 1.01 8.61
C ARG A 13 11.44 0.47 7.25
N TYR A 14 10.65 0.79 6.26
CA TYR A 14 10.90 0.46 4.87
C TYR A 14 11.28 1.75 4.12
N GLU A 15 12.46 1.77 3.54
CA GLU A 15 12.93 2.87 2.71
C GLU A 15 13.21 2.37 1.30
N ALA A 16 12.63 3.02 0.29
CA ALA A 16 12.85 2.70 -1.10
C ALA A 16 13.11 3.97 -1.92
N GLN A 17 14.22 4.00 -2.61
CA GLN A 17 14.54 5.03 -3.59
C GLN A 17 14.61 4.40 -4.98
N THR A 18 13.79 4.91 -5.88
CA THR A 18 13.81 4.50 -7.29
C THR A 18 14.30 5.66 -8.15
N ARG A 19 15.37 5.43 -8.91
CA ARG A 19 15.92 6.38 -9.84
C ARG A 19 15.69 5.90 -11.27
N ILE A 20 15.06 6.73 -12.07
CA ILE A 20 14.66 6.44 -13.45
C ILE A 20 15.57 7.28 -14.35
N GLU A 21 16.60 6.62 -14.88
CA GLU A 21 17.69 7.27 -15.64
C GLU A 21 17.56 7.05 -17.16
N GLY A 22 16.69 6.13 -17.59
CA GLY A 22 16.50 5.78 -19.00
C GLY A 22 15.16 6.27 -19.55
N PRO A 23 15.13 6.80 -20.78
CA PRO A 23 13.88 7.21 -21.43
C PRO A 23 12.93 6.01 -21.62
N GLY A 24 11.63 6.23 -21.43
CA GLY A 24 10.59 5.21 -21.62
C GLY A 24 10.56 4.10 -20.57
N ALA A 25 11.27 4.27 -19.47
CA ALA A 25 11.23 3.27 -18.37
C ALA A 25 9.85 3.21 -17.71
N ASP A 26 9.41 2.00 -17.38
CA ASP A 26 8.16 1.73 -16.65
C ASP A 26 8.47 1.04 -15.31
N VAL A 27 8.16 1.71 -14.20
CA VAL A 27 8.44 1.25 -12.85
C VAL A 27 7.16 1.09 -12.05
N LYS A 28 6.98 -0.09 -11.45
CA LYS A 28 5.84 -0.40 -10.59
C LYS A 28 6.33 -0.76 -9.19
N MET A 29 5.77 -0.11 -8.18
CA MET A 29 6.10 -0.32 -6.76
C MET A 29 4.83 -0.58 -5.96
N TYR A 30 4.69 -1.78 -5.43
CA TYR A 30 3.52 -2.20 -4.68
C TYR A 30 3.88 -2.60 -3.27
N SER A 31 3.01 -2.35 -2.31
CA SER A 31 3.19 -2.79 -0.93
C SER A 31 1.87 -3.21 -0.30
N LEU A 32 1.95 -4.29 0.47
CA LEU A 32 0.91 -4.77 1.36
C LEU A 32 1.43 -4.75 2.79
N THR A 33 0.69 -4.14 3.70
CA THR A 33 1.01 -4.10 5.12
C THR A 33 -0.19 -4.56 5.94
N VAL A 34 0.00 -5.55 6.81
CA VAL A 34 -0.97 -5.91 7.84
C VAL A 34 -0.35 -5.66 9.20
N ALA A 35 -0.89 -4.72 9.95
CA ALA A 35 -0.45 -4.39 11.29
C ALA A 35 -1.55 -4.65 12.33
N GLU A 36 -1.15 -5.14 13.50
CA GLU A 36 -2.04 -5.43 14.63
C GLU A 36 -1.36 -5.11 15.96
N GLU A 37 -2.12 -5.18 17.05
CA GLU A 37 -1.63 -4.86 18.40
C GLU A 37 -1.10 -3.42 18.49
N SER A 38 0.18 -3.25 18.78
CA SER A 38 0.88 -1.96 18.83
C SER A 38 1.98 -1.84 17.77
N GLN A 39 1.85 -2.60 16.68
CA GLN A 39 2.84 -2.59 15.60
C GLN A 39 2.87 -1.24 14.88
N GLU A 40 4.08 -0.79 14.55
CA GLU A 40 4.30 0.46 13.82
C GLU A 40 5.14 0.21 12.56
N PHE A 41 4.61 0.62 11.40
CA PHE A 41 5.31 0.54 10.12
C PHE A 41 5.52 1.94 9.54
N ASP A 42 6.78 2.35 9.36
CA ASP A 42 7.19 3.60 8.72
C ASP A 42 7.69 3.32 7.29
N GLN A 43 6.95 3.81 6.30
CA GLN A 43 7.21 3.58 4.88
C GLN A 43 7.68 4.88 4.21
N ARG A 44 8.90 4.90 3.69
CA ARG A 44 9.51 6.07 3.03
C ARG A 44 9.84 5.74 1.59
N THR A 45 9.34 6.53 0.64
CA THR A 45 9.59 6.29 -0.78
C THR A 45 10.01 7.57 -1.49
N ILE A 46 10.96 7.43 -2.43
CA ILE A 46 11.34 8.51 -3.35
C ILE A 46 11.38 7.94 -4.77
N GLN A 47 10.58 8.51 -5.67
CA GLN A 47 10.57 8.24 -7.10
C GLN A 47 11.25 9.41 -7.82
N ILE A 48 12.43 9.20 -8.40
CA ILE A 48 13.23 10.24 -9.05
C ILE A 48 13.23 9.99 -10.56
N HIS A 49 12.60 10.87 -11.32
CA HIS A 49 12.56 10.86 -12.76
C HIS A 49 13.62 11.82 -13.32
N ASN A 50 14.68 11.29 -13.92
CA ASN A 50 15.75 12.04 -14.56
C ASN A 50 15.71 11.94 -16.09
N ALA A 51 14.86 11.05 -16.65
CA ALA A 51 14.73 10.81 -18.08
C ALA A 51 13.29 11.02 -18.58
N PRO A 52 13.09 11.43 -19.83
CA PRO A 52 11.77 11.72 -20.40
C PRO A 52 11.00 10.43 -20.73
N ASN A 53 9.67 10.60 -20.92
CA ASN A 53 8.73 9.54 -21.34
C ASN A 53 8.70 8.35 -20.37
N ALA A 54 9.03 8.56 -19.11
CA ALA A 54 9.07 7.50 -18.11
C ALA A 54 7.77 7.44 -17.30
N VAL A 55 7.41 6.23 -16.88
CA VAL A 55 6.21 5.95 -16.10
C VAL A 55 6.60 5.39 -14.75
N SER A 56 5.94 5.85 -13.67
CA SER A 56 6.01 5.20 -12.37
C SER A 56 4.66 5.13 -11.70
N ASP A 57 4.34 3.96 -11.13
CA ASP A 57 3.12 3.72 -10.38
C ASP A 57 3.46 3.10 -9.02
N LEU A 58 3.09 3.80 -7.95
CA LEU A 58 3.23 3.32 -6.58
C LEU A 58 1.84 3.12 -5.97
N LEU A 59 1.59 1.90 -5.50
CA LEU A 59 0.38 1.56 -4.77
C LEU A 59 0.72 0.84 -3.46
N PHE A 60 0.59 1.54 -2.36
CA PHE A 60 0.80 1.02 -1.01
C PHE A 60 -0.52 0.91 -0.28
N LYS A 61 -0.87 -0.30 0.17
CA LYS A 61 -2.09 -0.59 0.91
C LYS A 61 -1.77 -1.14 2.30
N ASN A 62 -2.38 -0.54 3.31
CA ASN A 62 -2.18 -0.90 4.71
C ASN A 62 -3.54 -1.25 5.34
N ALA A 63 -3.63 -2.42 6.00
CA ALA A 63 -4.75 -2.84 6.83
C ALA A 63 -4.30 -2.82 8.29
N LEU A 64 -4.99 -2.04 9.12
CA LEU A 64 -4.57 -1.71 10.47
C LEU A 64 -5.63 -2.16 11.48
N LEU A 65 -5.22 -3.02 12.41
CA LEU A 65 -6.03 -3.56 13.48
C LEU A 65 -5.54 -3.04 14.83
N ASP A 66 -6.38 -3.12 15.84
CA ASP A 66 -6.08 -2.76 17.23
C ASP A 66 -5.48 -1.33 17.32
N LYS A 67 -4.39 -1.14 18.07
CA LYS A 67 -3.66 0.13 18.25
C LYS A 67 -2.47 0.27 17.29
N SER A 68 -2.51 -0.45 16.16
CA SER A 68 -1.42 -0.40 15.21
C SER A 68 -1.35 0.91 14.45
N ARG A 69 -0.17 1.22 13.92
CA ARG A 69 0.10 2.49 13.27
C ARG A 69 0.85 2.31 11.96
N SER A 70 0.44 3.03 10.93
CA SER A 70 1.18 3.19 9.68
C SER A 70 1.55 4.65 9.45
N ILE A 71 2.80 4.88 9.06
CA ILE A 71 3.31 6.18 8.62
C ILE A 71 3.81 6.00 7.20
N PHE A 72 3.27 6.79 6.28
CA PHE A 72 3.73 6.82 4.89
C PHE A 72 4.26 8.22 4.55
N SER A 73 5.45 8.28 3.96
CA SER A 73 6.00 9.51 3.38
C SER A 73 6.59 9.19 2.02
N GLY A 74 5.96 9.72 0.98
CA GLY A 74 6.37 9.50 -0.40
C GLY A 74 6.67 10.80 -1.12
N LEU A 75 7.72 10.82 -1.96
CA LEU A 75 8.08 11.96 -2.78
C LEU A 75 8.29 11.52 -4.23
N ILE A 76 7.62 12.21 -5.16
CA ILE A 76 7.94 12.13 -6.58
C ILE A 76 8.76 13.35 -6.93
N LYS A 77 9.98 13.14 -7.49
CA LYS A 77 10.84 14.20 -8.00
C LYS A 77 10.98 14.06 -9.51
N VAL A 78 10.70 15.14 -10.25
CA VAL A 78 10.80 15.18 -11.71
C VAL A 78 11.78 16.27 -12.10
N ALA A 79 12.90 15.89 -12.71
CA ALA A 79 13.92 16.81 -13.19
C ALA A 79 13.41 17.62 -14.40
N GLU A 80 14.00 18.78 -14.67
CA GLU A 80 13.62 19.69 -15.76
C GLU A 80 13.60 18.99 -17.13
N GLY A 81 14.57 18.10 -17.40
CA GLY A 81 14.66 17.34 -18.65
C GLY A 81 13.73 16.12 -18.74
N ALA A 82 13.05 15.73 -17.66
CA ALA A 82 12.18 14.55 -17.60
C ALA A 82 10.76 14.87 -18.10
N GLN A 83 10.67 15.44 -19.31
CA GLN A 83 9.40 15.77 -19.95
C GLN A 83 8.58 14.52 -20.28
N GLN A 84 7.26 14.66 -20.36
CA GLN A 84 6.32 13.57 -20.62
C GLN A 84 6.40 12.41 -19.59
N THR A 85 6.82 12.73 -18.38
CA THR A 85 6.71 11.81 -17.24
C THR A 85 5.24 11.60 -16.87
N ASP A 86 4.87 10.32 -16.64
CA ASP A 86 3.59 9.92 -16.06
C ASP A 86 3.86 9.22 -14.72
N ALA A 87 3.65 9.93 -13.62
CA ALA A 87 3.99 9.42 -12.28
C ALA A 87 2.80 9.48 -11.33
N TYR A 88 2.46 8.33 -10.77
CA TYR A 88 1.37 8.21 -9.82
C TYR A 88 1.83 7.57 -8.51
N GLN A 89 1.35 8.10 -7.38
CA GLN A 89 1.63 7.59 -6.05
C GLN A 89 0.35 7.51 -5.26
N THR A 90 0.00 6.31 -4.81
CA THR A 90 -1.21 6.08 -4.02
C THR A 90 -0.87 5.36 -2.71
N ASN A 91 -1.33 5.92 -1.59
CA ASN A 91 -1.36 5.26 -0.29
C ASN A 91 -2.80 5.10 0.17
N ARG A 92 -3.23 3.87 0.44
CA ARG A 92 -4.59 3.56 0.93
C ARG A 92 -4.50 2.82 2.24
N ASN A 93 -5.25 3.28 3.22
CA ASN A 93 -5.28 2.69 4.56
C ASN A 93 -6.71 2.27 4.90
N LEU A 94 -6.86 1.03 5.34
CA LEU A 94 -8.09 0.47 5.88
C LEU A 94 -7.94 0.29 7.40
N LEU A 95 -8.70 1.05 8.17
CA LEU A 95 -8.74 0.94 9.62
C LEU A 95 -9.83 -0.05 10.01
N LEU A 96 -9.42 -1.14 10.65
CA LEU A 96 -10.29 -2.21 11.12
C LEU A 96 -10.65 -2.05 12.60
N ASP A 97 -10.03 -1.10 13.28
CA ASP A 97 -10.28 -0.71 14.66
C ASP A 97 -10.24 0.82 14.80
N PRO A 98 -11.11 1.43 15.61
CA PRO A 98 -11.13 2.87 15.82
C PRO A 98 -9.88 3.42 16.52
N THR A 99 -9.07 2.56 17.14
CA THR A 99 -7.80 2.94 17.78
C THR A 99 -6.59 2.82 16.87
N ALA A 100 -6.77 2.28 15.64
CA ALA A 100 -5.72 2.23 14.64
C ALA A 100 -5.46 3.61 14.03
N GLU A 101 -4.21 3.88 13.67
CA GLU A 101 -3.79 5.18 13.13
C GLU A 101 -3.07 5.04 11.79
N ALA A 102 -3.40 5.90 10.82
CA ALA A 102 -2.67 6.04 9.57
C ALA A 102 -2.32 7.48 9.29
N ASN A 103 -1.03 7.76 9.09
CA ASN A 103 -0.51 9.07 8.72
C ASN A 103 0.14 8.99 7.34
N ALA A 104 -0.31 9.81 6.39
CA ALA A 104 0.22 9.85 5.03
C ALA A 104 0.64 11.27 4.64
N LEU A 105 1.89 11.38 4.19
CA LEU A 105 2.51 12.63 3.74
C LEU A 105 3.09 12.46 2.32
N PRO A 106 2.24 12.40 1.30
CA PRO A 106 2.70 12.38 -0.08
C PRO A 106 3.14 13.77 -0.53
N GLY A 107 4.19 13.84 -1.37
CA GLY A 107 4.73 15.09 -1.91
C GLY A 107 5.14 14.98 -3.37
N LEU A 108 5.19 16.13 -4.05
CA LEU A 108 5.65 16.29 -5.42
C LEU A 108 6.67 17.42 -5.49
N GLU A 109 7.77 17.20 -6.20
CA GLU A 109 8.76 18.21 -6.58
C GLU A 109 8.96 18.12 -8.10
N ILE A 110 8.33 19.02 -8.86
CA ILE A 110 8.24 18.92 -10.31
C ILE A 110 8.92 20.15 -10.93
N LEU A 111 9.99 19.92 -11.68
CA LEU A 111 10.73 20.97 -12.41
C LEU A 111 10.44 20.96 -13.91
N ALA A 112 9.74 19.94 -14.43
CA ALA A 112 9.32 19.84 -15.84
C ALA A 112 7.91 20.41 -16.04
N ASN A 113 7.61 20.88 -17.26
CA ASN A 113 6.32 21.53 -17.57
C ASN A 113 5.29 20.59 -18.21
N ASP A 114 5.74 19.63 -19.03
CA ASP A 114 4.87 18.70 -19.75
C ASP A 114 4.91 17.33 -19.07
N VAL A 115 4.12 17.17 -18.00
CA VAL A 115 4.07 15.95 -17.19
C VAL A 115 2.67 15.67 -16.68
N LYS A 116 2.40 14.41 -16.35
CA LYS A 116 1.22 13.93 -15.61
C LYS A 116 1.69 13.35 -14.30
N CYS A 117 1.66 14.15 -13.25
CA CYS A 117 2.11 13.70 -11.93
C CYS A 117 1.02 13.96 -10.90
N SER A 118 0.67 12.92 -10.16
CA SER A 118 -0.31 13.05 -9.10
C SER A 118 -0.02 12.12 -7.94
N HIS A 119 -0.60 12.46 -6.78
CA HIS A 119 -0.60 11.60 -5.62
C HIS A 119 -2.00 11.52 -5.00
N GLY A 120 -2.26 10.42 -4.31
CA GLY A 120 -3.46 10.22 -3.50
C GLY A 120 -3.14 9.54 -2.19
N ALA A 121 -3.76 10.03 -1.11
CA ALA A 121 -3.76 9.33 0.17
C ALA A 121 -5.20 9.23 0.66
N THR A 122 -5.61 8.02 1.03
CA THR A 122 -6.94 7.77 1.57
C THR A 122 -6.84 6.92 2.83
N THR A 123 -7.67 7.27 3.80
CA THR A 123 -7.85 6.46 5.01
C THR A 123 -9.34 6.29 5.23
N GLY A 124 -9.79 5.04 5.27
CA GLY A 124 -11.18 4.67 5.50
C GLY A 124 -11.31 3.67 6.63
N ASN A 125 -12.39 3.75 7.37
CA ASN A 125 -12.78 2.72 8.33
C ASN A 125 -13.46 1.56 7.60
N VAL A 126 -13.50 0.40 8.24
CA VAL A 126 -14.35 -0.70 7.81
C VAL A 126 -15.80 -0.24 7.74
N ASP A 127 -16.53 -0.65 6.72
CA ASP A 127 -17.96 -0.39 6.64
C ASP A 127 -18.70 -1.28 7.66
N GLU A 128 -19.19 -0.65 8.72
CA GLU A 128 -19.90 -1.35 9.77
C GLU A 128 -21.20 -2.00 9.29
N THR A 129 -21.82 -1.48 8.25
CA THR A 129 -23.04 -2.06 7.64
C THR A 129 -22.70 -3.35 6.91
N GLU A 130 -21.62 -3.36 6.12
CA GLU A 130 -21.14 -4.57 5.46
C GLU A 130 -20.69 -5.62 6.47
N LEU A 131 -19.95 -5.21 7.50
CA LEU A 131 -19.53 -6.08 8.58
C LEU A 131 -20.72 -6.69 9.31
N PHE A 132 -21.71 -5.86 9.68
CA PHE A 132 -22.96 -6.32 10.31
C PHE A 132 -23.74 -7.29 9.41
N TYR A 133 -23.82 -7.00 8.10
CA TYR A 133 -24.50 -7.89 7.15
C TYR A 133 -23.85 -9.27 7.09
N MET A 134 -22.52 -9.34 7.00
CA MET A 134 -21.79 -10.61 7.02
C MET A 134 -22.02 -11.37 8.34
N MET A 135 -21.96 -10.68 9.48
CA MET A 135 -22.19 -11.27 10.79
C MET A 135 -23.64 -11.78 10.94
N SER A 136 -24.63 -11.08 10.40
CA SER A 136 -26.04 -11.50 10.41
C SER A 136 -26.30 -12.78 9.60
N ARG A 137 -25.40 -13.11 8.69
CA ARG A 137 -25.38 -14.37 7.92
C ARG A 137 -24.60 -15.49 8.59
N GLY A 138 -24.16 -15.29 9.84
CA GLY A 138 -23.46 -16.29 10.64
C GLY A 138 -21.95 -16.33 10.41
N ILE A 139 -21.37 -15.35 9.69
CA ILE A 139 -19.93 -15.24 9.53
C ILE A 139 -19.35 -14.62 10.81
N PRO A 140 -18.40 -15.27 11.51
CA PRO A 140 -17.76 -14.68 12.68
C PRO A 140 -17.07 -13.35 12.33
N LYS A 141 -17.12 -12.35 13.22
CA LYS A 141 -16.56 -11.01 13.00
C LYS A 141 -15.15 -11.05 12.41
N ARG A 142 -14.27 -11.87 12.97
CA ARG A 142 -12.88 -12.00 12.53
C ARG A 142 -12.76 -12.49 11.08
N VAL A 143 -13.58 -13.46 10.69
CA VAL A 143 -13.61 -13.99 9.33
C VAL A 143 -14.15 -12.92 8.37
N ALA A 144 -15.18 -12.18 8.78
CA ALA A 144 -15.70 -11.07 8.00
C ALA A 144 -14.62 -9.99 7.76
N MET A 145 -13.91 -9.58 8.81
CA MET A 145 -12.79 -8.63 8.69
C MET A 145 -11.68 -9.16 7.79
N GLN A 146 -11.34 -10.44 7.89
CA GLN A 146 -10.37 -11.09 7.00
C GLN A 146 -10.80 -10.99 5.53
N LEU A 147 -12.07 -11.29 5.23
CA LEU A 147 -12.61 -11.20 3.87
C LEU A 147 -12.54 -9.76 3.33
N MET A 148 -12.84 -8.76 4.15
CA MET A 148 -12.74 -7.35 3.77
C MET A 148 -11.28 -6.96 3.47
N VAL A 149 -10.32 -7.44 4.26
CA VAL A 149 -8.88 -7.21 4.02
C VAL A 149 -8.42 -7.89 2.72
N PHE A 150 -8.90 -9.11 2.43
CA PHE A 150 -8.62 -9.77 1.17
C PHE A 150 -9.12 -8.95 -0.02
N GLY A 151 -10.39 -8.53 0.00
CA GLY A 151 -10.94 -7.67 -1.05
C GLY A 151 -10.16 -6.36 -1.21
N PHE A 152 -9.75 -5.76 -0.10
CA PHE A 152 -8.94 -4.54 -0.12
C PHE A 152 -7.56 -4.75 -0.76
N PHE A 153 -6.92 -5.89 -0.54
CA PHE A 153 -5.59 -6.19 -1.08
C PHE A 153 -5.60 -6.77 -2.49
N GLU A 154 -6.72 -7.32 -2.96
CA GLU A 154 -6.79 -8.04 -4.24
C GLU A 154 -6.31 -7.17 -5.41
N GLU A 155 -6.59 -5.86 -5.40
CA GLU A 155 -6.07 -4.93 -6.42
C GLU A 155 -4.53 -4.95 -6.55
N VAL A 156 -3.79 -5.17 -5.47
CA VAL A 156 -2.33 -5.30 -5.52
C VAL A 156 -1.92 -6.72 -5.91
N ILE A 157 -2.63 -7.71 -5.38
CA ILE A 157 -2.33 -9.12 -5.64
C ILE A 157 -2.51 -9.45 -7.13
N GLU A 158 -3.56 -8.93 -7.78
CA GLU A 158 -3.79 -9.09 -9.22
C GLU A 158 -2.70 -8.45 -10.09
N LYS A 159 -2.00 -7.42 -9.58
CA LYS A 159 -0.87 -6.79 -10.27
C LYS A 159 0.43 -7.61 -10.19
N VAL A 160 0.45 -8.69 -9.42
CA VAL A 160 1.57 -9.61 -9.33
C VAL A 160 1.49 -10.61 -10.48
N GLU A 161 2.49 -10.63 -11.36
CA GLU A 161 2.50 -11.44 -12.59
C GLU A 161 2.91 -12.90 -12.38
N SER A 162 2.79 -13.42 -11.16
CA SER A 162 3.10 -14.79 -10.79
C SER A 162 1.99 -15.36 -9.93
N ASP A 163 1.29 -16.38 -10.44
CA ASP A 163 0.23 -17.05 -9.70
C ASP A 163 0.74 -17.66 -8.39
N GLU A 164 1.95 -18.23 -8.40
CA GLU A 164 2.58 -18.76 -7.20
C GLU A 164 2.83 -17.68 -6.13
N LEU A 165 3.37 -16.52 -6.54
CA LEU A 165 3.59 -15.41 -5.61
C LEU A 165 2.27 -14.84 -5.11
N ALA A 166 1.27 -14.69 -5.98
CA ALA A 166 -0.07 -14.22 -5.59
C ALA A 166 -0.70 -15.15 -4.53
N GLU A 167 -0.61 -16.48 -4.72
CA GLU A 167 -1.14 -17.44 -3.74
C GLU A 167 -0.34 -17.45 -2.44
N ASN A 168 0.98 -17.28 -2.50
CA ASN A 168 1.81 -17.10 -1.31
C ASN A 168 1.42 -15.84 -0.52
N LEU A 169 1.13 -14.73 -1.19
CA LEU A 169 0.64 -13.50 -0.55
C LEU A 169 -0.71 -13.72 0.14
N ARG A 170 -1.67 -14.39 -0.54
CA ARG A 170 -2.95 -14.75 0.07
C ARG A 170 -2.77 -15.64 1.29
N SER A 171 -1.88 -16.61 1.23
CA SER A 171 -1.57 -17.50 2.35
C SER A 171 -0.95 -16.76 3.53
N LEU A 172 -0.02 -15.83 3.29
CA LEU A 172 0.58 -15.00 4.34
C LEU A 172 -0.48 -14.15 5.05
N ILE A 173 -1.37 -13.51 4.29
CA ILE A 173 -2.48 -12.72 4.87
C ILE A 173 -3.41 -13.63 5.67
N ARG A 174 -3.78 -14.80 5.14
CA ARG A 174 -4.62 -15.79 5.83
C ARG A 174 -4.02 -16.19 7.17
N ASN A 175 -2.77 -16.61 7.17
CA ASN A 175 -2.06 -17.05 8.37
C ASN A 175 -2.00 -15.96 9.45
N LYS A 176 -1.86 -14.69 9.05
CA LYS A 176 -1.88 -13.55 9.98
C LYS A 176 -3.20 -13.46 10.76
N PHE A 177 -4.32 -13.79 10.13
CA PHE A 177 -5.62 -13.80 10.80
C PHE A 177 -5.89 -15.09 11.57
N GLU A 178 -5.26 -16.22 11.21
CA GLU A 178 -5.47 -17.53 11.87
C GLU A 178 -4.67 -17.69 13.17
N THR A 179 -3.49 -17.10 13.27
CA THR A 179 -2.56 -17.29 14.40
C THR A 179 -3.10 -16.87 15.76
N LYS A 180 -4.26 -16.21 15.85
CA LYS A 180 -4.94 -15.80 17.08
C LYS A 180 -6.15 -16.67 17.46
N ILE A 181 -6.33 -17.83 16.84
CA ILE A 181 -7.43 -18.76 17.16
C ILE A 181 -7.03 -19.75 18.27
N SER A 182 -5.82 -19.63 18.84
CA SER A 182 -5.32 -20.51 19.92
C SER A 182 -5.54 -19.90 21.28
#